data_c9f52d95f944d9cf02b07d24c7784532
#
_entry.id   c9f52d95f944d9cf02b07d24c7784532
#
_cell.length_a   1.000
_cell.length_b   1.000
_cell.length_c   1.000
_cell.angle_alpha   90.00
_cell.angle_beta   90.00
_cell.angle_gamma   90.00
#
_symmetry.space_group_name_H-M   'P 1'
#
loop_
_entity.id
_entity.type
_entity.pdbx_description
1 polymer ?
#
loop_
_entity_poly.entity_id
_entity_poly.type
_entity_poly.pdbx_seq_one_letter_code
_entity_poly.pdbx_strand_id
1 'polypeptide(L)' 'MSTLQNEITFESINEAWDIRPCFNGVGNWEVFDDTGSVHETFDTLQEAEIARENFVLQQWEDSLQ' A
#
# COMPACT_ATOMS: atom_id res chain seq x y z
N MET A 1 22.75 -13.30 -13.34
CA MET A 1 22.46 -12.98 -13.10
C MET A 1 21.59 -12.94 -12.26
N SER A 2 21.27 -13.14 -11.90
CA SER A 2 20.45 -13.24 -11.10
C SER A 2 20.21 -12.32 -10.14
N THR A 3 20.89 -11.50 -10.00
CA THR A 3 20.76 -10.53 -9.02
C THR A 3 19.58 -9.64 -9.19
N LEU A 4 18.97 -9.67 -10.30
CA LEU A 4 17.88 -8.76 -10.52
C LEU A 4 16.66 -9.08 -9.71
N GLN A 5 16.59 -10.24 -9.18
CA GLN A 5 15.41 -10.61 -8.44
C GLN A 5 15.25 -9.83 -7.16
N ASN A 6 16.30 -9.19 -6.70
CA ASN A 6 16.20 -8.40 -5.50
C ASN A 6 15.97 -6.93 -5.78
N GLU A 7 15.81 -6.62 -7.02
CA GLU A 7 15.62 -5.23 -7.38
C GLU A 7 14.24 -4.77 -6.99
N ILE A 8 14.15 -3.65 -6.28
CA ILE A 8 12.88 -3.08 -5.89
C ILE A 8 12.52 -1.99 -6.87
N THR A 9 11.36 -2.11 -7.47
CA THR A 9 10.88 -1.11 -8.39
C THR A 9 9.66 -0.42 -7.80
N PHE A 10 9.38 0.77 -8.30
CA PHE A 10 8.19 1.48 -7.87
C PHE A 10 6.95 0.62 -8.13
N GLU A 11 6.92 -0.04 -9.25
CA GLU A 11 5.77 -0.83 -9.62
C GLU A 11 5.54 -1.99 -8.65
N SER A 12 6.61 -2.64 -8.23
CA SER A 12 6.46 -3.75 -7.29
C SER A 12 5.94 -3.26 -5.95
N ILE A 13 6.37 -2.09 -5.51
CA ILE A 13 5.86 -1.52 -4.28
C ILE A 13 4.41 -1.14 -4.45
N ASN A 14 4.08 -0.54 -5.58
CA ASN A 14 2.71 -0.14 -5.84
C ASN A 14 1.76 -1.32 -5.81
N GLU A 15 2.19 -2.46 -6.31
CA GLU A 15 1.36 -3.66 -6.32
C GLU A 15 1.23 -4.30 -4.95
N ALA A 16 2.16 -4.02 -4.06
CA ALA A 16 2.13 -4.60 -2.72
C ALA A 16 1.08 -3.97 -1.82
N TRP A 17 0.60 -2.81 -2.16
CA TRP A 17 -0.38 -2.10 -1.34
C TRP A 17 -1.74 -2.16 -2.00
N ASP A 18 -2.77 -2.31 -1.19
CA ASP A 18 -4.11 -2.45 -1.72
C ASP A 18 -5.13 -1.84 -0.76
N ILE A 19 -6.35 -1.69 -1.23
CA ILE A 19 -7.43 -1.09 -0.48
C ILE A 19 -8.61 -2.04 -0.55
N ARG A 20 -9.34 -2.16 0.56
CA ARG A 20 -10.57 -2.95 0.55
C ARG A 20 -11.53 -2.37 1.59
N PRO A 21 -12.83 -2.66 1.45
CA PRO A 21 -13.78 -2.21 2.47
C PRO A 21 -13.56 -3.01 3.75
N CYS A 22 -13.73 -2.34 4.87
CA CYS A 22 -13.65 -3.01 6.16
C CYS A 22 -14.90 -3.84 6.39
N PHE A 23 -14.69 -5.03 6.86
CA PHE A 23 -15.82 -5.92 7.04
C PHE A 23 -16.64 -5.68 8.28
N ASN A 24 -16.11 -4.99 9.26
CA ASN A 24 -16.95 -4.73 10.39
C ASN A 24 -17.80 -3.53 10.14
N GLY A 25 -17.99 -3.25 8.95
CA GLY A 25 -19.13 -2.85 8.63
C GLY A 25 -19.59 -1.53 8.54
N VAL A 26 -18.89 -0.63 8.46
CA VAL A 26 -19.51 0.65 8.46
C VAL A 26 -18.98 1.51 7.35
N GLY A 27 -18.75 0.92 6.21
CA GLY A 27 -18.39 1.72 5.09
C GLY A 27 -17.00 2.33 5.15
N ASN A 28 -16.19 1.84 6.03
CA ASN A 28 -14.81 2.30 6.07
C ASN A 28 -13.97 1.53 5.08
N TRP A 29 -12.86 2.12 4.73
CA TRP A 29 -11.91 1.52 3.78
C TRP A 29 -10.59 1.34 4.49
N GLU A 30 -9.93 0.22 4.25
CA GLU A 30 -8.63 -0.04 4.87
C GLU A 30 -7.55 -0.19 3.83
N VAL A 31 -6.37 0.31 4.16
CA VAL A 31 -5.18 0.20 3.31
C VAL A 31 -4.27 -0.83 3.95
N PHE A 32 -3.86 -1.82 3.19
CA PHE A 32 -3.05 -2.90 3.71
C PHE A 32 -1.94 -3.25 2.75
N ASP A 33 -0.88 -3.87 3.28
CA ASP A 33 0.25 -4.26 2.46
C ASP A 33 0.17 -5.73 2.08
N ASP A 34 1.21 -6.22 1.40
CA ASP A 34 1.19 -7.57 0.87
C ASP A 34 1.34 -8.65 1.95
N THR A 35 1.60 -8.25 3.19
CA THR A 35 1.58 -9.20 4.29
C THR A 35 0.20 -9.32 4.90
N GLY A 36 -0.73 -8.48 4.47
CA GLY A 36 -2.06 -8.45 5.02
C GLY A 36 -2.22 -7.54 6.22
N SER A 37 -1.18 -6.85 6.58
CA SER A 37 -1.26 -5.92 7.71
C SER A 37 -1.97 -4.64 7.32
N VAL A 38 -2.99 -4.29 8.06
CA VAL A 38 -3.73 -3.07 7.83
C VAL A 38 -2.97 -1.91 8.46
N HIS A 39 -2.71 -0.89 7.68
CA HIS A 39 -1.96 0.25 8.18
C HIS A 39 -2.85 1.36 8.66
N GLU A 40 -3.98 1.56 7.99
CA GLU A 40 -4.87 2.63 8.42
C GLU A 40 -6.23 2.44 7.77
N THR A 41 -7.26 3.00 8.38
CA THR A 41 -8.60 2.97 7.84
C THR A 41 -9.08 4.39 7.57
N PHE A 42 -10.00 4.51 6.62
CA PHE A 42 -10.48 5.80 6.16
C PHE A 42 -11.97 5.74 5.91
N ASP A 43 -12.62 6.88 5.99
CA ASP A 43 -14.08 6.94 5.82
C ASP A 43 -14.48 6.84 4.36
N THR A 44 -13.66 7.29 3.45
CA THR A 44 -14.01 7.27 2.03
C THR A 44 -12.94 6.58 1.24
N LEU A 45 -13.34 6.07 0.09
CA LEU A 45 -12.40 5.44 -0.82
C LEU A 45 -11.35 6.44 -1.29
N GLN A 46 -11.77 7.66 -1.56
CA GLN A 46 -10.84 8.67 -2.05
C GLN A 46 -9.73 8.93 -1.03
N GLU A 47 -10.09 9.03 0.24
CA GLU A 47 -9.08 9.22 1.27
C GLU A 47 -8.12 8.04 1.34
N ALA A 48 -8.67 6.85 1.21
CA ALA A 48 -7.84 5.65 1.24
C ALA A 48 -6.88 5.62 0.05
N GLU A 49 -7.35 6.02 -1.11
CA GLU A 49 -6.50 6.04 -2.29
C GLU A 49 -5.35 7.03 -2.15
N ILE A 50 -5.64 8.19 -1.60
CA ILE A 50 -4.61 9.19 -1.38
C ILE A 50 -3.58 8.68 -0.38
N ALA A 51 -4.04 8.06 0.70
CA ALA A 51 -3.14 7.53 1.70
C ALA A 51 -2.30 6.38 1.15
N ARG A 52 -2.91 5.51 0.35
CA ARG A 52 -2.19 4.42 -0.27
C ARG A 52 -1.05 4.95 -1.14
N GLU A 53 -1.34 5.96 -1.91
CA GLU A 53 -0.32 6.54 -2.77
C GLU A 53 0.83 7.09 -1.93
N ASN A 54 0.51 7.74 -0.83
CA ASN A 54 1.54 8.27 0.05
C ASN A 54 2.38 7.17 0.68
N PHE A 55 1.75 6.06 1.09
CA PHE A 55 2.51 4.93 1.63
C PHE A 55 3.45 4.34 0.58
N VAL A 56 2.98 4.22 -0.65
CA VAL A 56 3.79 3.69 -1.73
C VAL A 56 5.00 4.60 -1.98
N LEU A 57 4.76 5.89 -2.05
CA LEU A 57 5.83 6.83 -2.29
C LEU A 57 6.84 6.85 -1.14
N GLN A 58 6.35 6.77 0.09
CA GLN A 58 7.24 6.75 1.24
C GLN A 58 8.14 5.53 1.20
N GLN A 59 7.57 4.38 0.92
CA GLN A 59 8.37 3.16 0.87
C GLN A 59 9.36 3.20 -0.30
N TRP A 60 8.94 3.75 -1.42
CA TRP A 60 9.82 3.89 -2.56
C TRP A 60 11.02 4.77 -2.22
N GLU A 61 10.76 5.89 -1.57
CA GLU A 61 11.84 6.79 -1.18
C GLU A 61 12.78 6.12 -0.19
N ASP A 62 12.22 5.37 0.75
CA ASP A 62 13.05 4.67 1.72
C ASP A 62 13.94 3.65 1.03
N SER A 63 13.46 3.02 -0.03
CA SER A 63 14.23 2.00 -0.71
C SER A 63 15.38 2.58 -1.54
N LEU A 64 15.34 3.87 -1.78
CA LEU A 64 16.41 4.52 -2.54
C LEU A 64 17.61 4.90 -1.67
N GLN A 65 17.52 4.75 -0.37
CA GLN A 65 18.58 5.19 0.54
C GLN A 65 19.58 4.12 0.89
#